data_437f106b8922b65d84d12d8e0b7669d7
#
_entry.id   437f106b8922b65d84d12d8e0b7669d7
#
_cell.length_a   1.000
_cell.length_b   1.000
_cell.length_c   1.000
_cell.angle_alpha   90.00
_cell.angle_beta   90.00
_cell.angle_gamma   90.00
#
_symmetry.space_group_name_H-M   'P 1'
#
loop_
_entity.id
_entity.type
_entity.pdbx_description
1 polymer ?
#
loop_
_entity_poly.entity_id
_entity_poly.type
_entity_poly.pdbx_seq_one_letter_code
_entity_poly.pdbx_strand_id
1 'polypeptide(L)'
;MSLFDVFNVAGSAMNAQSIRLNTTASNLANAESVSGDVTKVYRARHPVFEAMMNDADDDFDGPLDSQGASKGVRVLGIVESAAPPLKTYQPSNPLADKDGYVYASNVNSIEEVTNMISANRSFANNVEAINTVRDLLLKVISMGH
;
A
#
# COMPACT_ATOMS: atom_id res chain seq x y z
N MET A 1 21.35 14.21 1.76
CA MET A 1 20.13 14.13 0.92
C MET A 1 19.92 15.48 0.24
N SER A 2 19.79 15.48 -1.07
CA SER A 2 19.41 16.66 -1.85
C SER A 2 17.92 16.96 -1.62
N LEU A 3 17.49 18.24 -1.76
CA LEU A 3 16.06 18.60 -1.75
C LEU A 3 15.27 17.82 -2.83
N PHE A 4 15.90 17.50 -3.94
CA PHE A 4 15.30 16.67 -5.01
C PHE A 4 15.10 15.20 -4.57
N ASP A 5 15.97 14.67 -3.72
CA ASP A 5 15.80 13.31 -3.18
C ASP A 5 14.54 13.22 -2.32
N VAL A 6 14.23 14.27 -1.54
CA VAL A 6 13.00 14.32 -0.74
C VAL A 6 11.76 14.30 -1.63
N PHE A 7 11.75 15.01 -2.77
CA PHE A 7 10.66 14.94 -3.74
C PHE A 7 10.46 13.52 -4.29
N ASN A 8 11.55 12.85 -4.66
CA ASN A 8 11.50 11.50 -5.22
C ASN A 8 10.99 10.50 -4.17
N VAL A 9 11.52 10.58 -2.94
CA VAL A 9 11.11 9.71 -1.83
C VAL A 9 9.63 9.94 -1.48
N ALA A 10 9.22 11.19 -1.29
CA ALA A 10 7.84 11.51 -0.95
C ALA A 10 6.86 11.17 -2.10
N GLY A 11 7.26 11.41 -3.36
CA GLY A 11 6.46 11.06 -4.53
C GLY A 11 6.25 9.55 -4.67
N SER A 12 7.32 8.76 -4.51
CA SER A 12 7.23 7.29 -4.53
C SER A 12 6.40 6.75 -3.36
N ALA A 13 6.54 7.34 -2.17
CA ALA A 13 5.74 6.99 -0.99
C ALA A 13 4.25 7.31 -1.20
N MET A 14 3.91 8.47 -1.81
CA MET A 14 2.52 8.80 -2.14
C MET A 14 1.92 7.81 -3.13
N ASN A 15 2.65 7.41 -4.17
CA ASN A 15 2.21 6.39 -5.12
C ASN A 15 1.95 5.05 -4.41
N ALA A 16 2.86 4.62 -3.54
CA ALA A 16 2.70 3.40 -2.75
C ALA A 16 1.46 3.46 -1.84
N GLN A 17 1.23 4.58 -1.14
CA GLN A 17 0.04 4.75 -0.31
C GLN A 17 -1.26 4.84 -1.12
N SER A 18 -1.23 5.41 -2.32
CA SER A 18 -2.38 5.41 -3.22
C SER A 18 -2.78 3.99 -3.64
N ILE A 19 -1.80 3.14 -3.99
CA ILE A 19 -2.05 1.73 -4.30
C ILE A 19 -2.60 1.00 -3.08
N ARG A 20 -2.06 1.26 -1.89
CA ARG A 20 -2.58 0.69 -0.64
C ARG A 20 -4.03 1.11 -0.39
N LEU A 21 -4.36 2.40 -0.55
CA LEU A 21 -5.73 2.91 -0.41
C LEU A 21 -6.70 2.21 -1.37
N ASN A 22 -6.33 2.09 -2.64
CA ASN A 22 -7.16 1.43 -3.65
C ASN A 22 -7.38 -0.05 -3.34
N THR A 23 -6.33 -0.74 -2.89
CA THR A 23 -6.40 -2.16 -2.52
C THR A 23 -7.29 -2.36 -1.29
N THR A 24 -7.11 -1.55 -0.26
CA THR A 24 -7.92 -1.55 0.97
C THR A 24 -9.38 -1.22 0.69
N ALA A 25 -9.66 -0.23 -0.18
CA ALA A 25 -11.02 0.09 -0.60
C ALA A 25 -11.68 -1.07 -1.36
N SER A 26 -10.92 -1.77 -2.22
CA SER A 26 -11.39 -2.97 -2.90
C SER A 26 -11.69 -4.11 -1.92
N ASN A 27 -10.82 -4.33 -0.92
CA ASN A 27 -11.04 -5.30 0.14
C ASN A 27 -12.34 -4.99 0.91
N LEU A 28 -12.50 -3.74 1.34
CA LEU A 28 -13.66 -3.29 2.10
C LEU A 28 -14.96 -3.44 1.30
N ALA A 29 -14.95 -3.07 0.02
CA ALA A 29 -16.11 -3.21 -0.87
C ALA A 29 -16.54 -4.68 -1.06
N ASN A 30 -15.61 -5.64 -0.94
CA ASN A 30 -15.86 -7.06 -1.11
C ASN A 30 -15.83 -7.86 0.20
N ALA A 31 -15.77 -7.18 1.37
CA ALA A 31 -15.67 -7.83 2.67
C ALA A 31 -16.89 -8.73 2.97
N GLU A 32 -18.08 -8.31 2.53
CA GLU A 32 -19.33 -9.05 2.74
C GLU A 32 -19.72 -9.91 1.53
N SER A 33 -18.83 -10.04 0.54
CA SER A 33 -19.09 -10.86 -0.64
C SER A 33 -19.13 -12.35 -0.25
N VAL A 34 -20.11 -13.08 -0.81
CA VAL A 34 -20.32 -14.50 -0.57
C VAL A 34 -20.41 -15.27 -1.89
N SER A 35 -19.97 -16.52 -1.89
CA SER A 35 -20.05 -17.42 -3.04
C SER A 35 -20.32 -18.85 -2.58
N GLY A 36 -20.98 -19.65 -3.40
CA GLY A 36 -21.10 -21.11 -3.20
C GLY A 36 -19.86 -21.89 -3.64
N ASP A 37 -18.90 -21.21 -4.25
CA ASP A 37 -17.67 -21.84 -4.76
C ASP A 37 -16.46 -21.20 -4.07
N VAL A 38 -15.69 -22.01 -3.34
CA VAL A 38 -14.46 -21.60 -2.64
C VAL A 38 -13.45 -20.90 -3.55
N THR A 39 -13.42 -21.27 -4.84
CA THR A 39 -12.46 -20.72 -5.80
C THR A 39 -12.85 -19.35 -6.33
N LYS A 40 -14.13 -18.99 -6.22
CA LYS A 40 -14.68 -17.72 -6.71
C LYS A 40 -14.90 -16.67 -5.63
N VAL A 41 -14.74 -17.05 -4.37
CA VAL A 41 -14.87 -16.11 -3.26
C VAL A 41 -13.74 -15.09 -3.30
N TYR A 42 -14.06 -13.83 -2.99
CA TYR A 42 -13.07 -12.77 -2.89
C TYR A 42 -12.09 -13.05 -1.76
N ARG A 43 -10.80 -12.88 -2.01
CA ARG A 43 -9.73 -12.96 -1.01
C ARG A 43 -9.12 -11.59 -0.79
N ALA A 44 -8.78 -11.30 0.46
CA ALA A 44 -8.09 -10.06 0.82
C ALA A 44 -6.80 -9.91 0.00
N ARG A 45 -6.54 -8.70 -0.49
CA ARG A 45 -5.37 -8.36 -1.29
C ARG A 45 -4.51 -7.37 -0.53
N HIS A 46 -3.19 -7.56 -0.60
CA HIS A 46 -2.23 -6.70 0.07
C HIS A 46 -1.11 -6.32 -0.90
N PRO A 47 -0.76 -5.02 -1.00
CA PRO A 47 0.40 -4.60 -1.77
C PRO A 47 1.69 -4.96 -1.03
N VAL A 48 2.70 -5.39 -1.79
CA VAL A 48 4.04 -5.68 -1.29
C VAL A 48 4.96 -4.53 -1.68
N PHE A 49 5.65 -3.97 -0.70
CA PHE A 49 6.54 -2.82 -0.86
C PHE A 49 7.99 -3.24 -0.72
N GLU A 50 8.85 -2.57 -1.48
CA GLU A 50 10.30 -2.71 -1.40
C GLU A 50 10.93 -1.32 -1.30
N ALA A 51 11.91 -1.16 -0.41
CA ALA A 51 12.72 0.04 -0.36
C ALA A 51 13.70 0.06 -1.54
N MET A 52 13.71 1.16 -2.31
CA MET A 52 14.72 1.38 -3.35
C MET A 52 15.98 1.92 -2.67
N MET A 53 17.04 1.11 -2.67
CA MET A 53 18.36 1.52 -2.21
C MET A 53 19.17 2.08 -3.37
N ASN A 54 20.24 2.85 -3.07
CA ASN A 54 21.25 3.13 -4.06
C ASN A 54 21.94 1.80 -4.38
N ASP A 55 21.90 1.39 -5.65
CA ASP A 55 22.90 0.47 -6.15
C ASP A 55 24.23 1.24 -6.06
N ALA A 56 24.98 0.99 -4.99
CA ALA A 56 26.38 1.38 -4.95
C ALA A 56 27.03 0.59 -6.07
N ASP A 57 27.52 1.29 -7.10
CA ASP A 57 28.46 0.67 -8.03
C ASP A 57 29.53 -0.01 -7.19
N ASP A 58 29.73 -1.31 -7.42
CA ASP A 58 30.63 -2.20 -6.68
C ASP A 58 32.12 -1.75 -6.68
N ASP A 59 32.44 -0.59 -7.26
CA ASP A 59 33.82 -0.12 -7.50
C ASP A 59 34.20 1.16 -6.72
N PHE A 60 33.37 1.65 -5.77
CA PHE A 60 33.73 2.86 -5.03
C PHE A 60 34.14 2.55 -3.58
N ASP A 61 35.48 2.52 -3.34
CA ASP A 61 36.16 2.53 -2.03
C ASP A 61 36.03 3.92 -1.35
N GLY A 62 34.81 4.44 -1.26
CA GLY A 62 34.46 5.69 -0.61
C GLY A 62 33.95 5.50 0.82
N PRO A 63 33.93 6.58 1.64
CA PRO A 63 33.51 6.47 3.04
C PRO A 63 32.13 5.87 3.18
N LEU A 64 31.95 4.95 4.13
CA LEU A 64 30.75 4.19 4.49
C LEU A 64 29.46 5.00 4.75
N ASP A 65 29.53 6.33 4.69
CA ASP A 65 28.43 7.25 5.02
C ASP A 65 27.40 7.47 3.89
N SER A 66 27.67 6.95 2.67
CA SER A 66 26.76 7.03 1.52
C SER A 66 26.04 5.73 1.18
N GLN A 67 26.40 4.62 1.86
CA GLN A 67 25.80 3.30 1.69
C GLN A 67 24.50 3.21 2.50
N GLY A 68 23.35 3.52 1.90
CA GLY A 68 22.07 3.20 2.53
C GLY A 68 21.01 4.29 2.49
N ALA A 69 21.23 5.42 1.81
CA ALA A 69 20.17 6.38 1.61
C ALA A 69 19.09 5.76 0.69
N SER A 70 17.90 5.49 1.25
CA SER A 70 16.76 5.03 0.46
C SER A 70 16.37 6.09 -0.58
N LYS A 71 16.25 5.69 -1.84
CA LYS A 71 15.74 6.53 -2.94
C LYS A 71 14.21 6.59 -3.00
N GLY A 72 13.54 5.85 -2.14
CA GLY A 72 12.08 5.78 -2.10
C GLY A 72 11.54 4.37 -1.91
N VAL A 73 10.28 4.18 -2.29
CA VAL A 73 9.54 2.92 -2.15
C VAL A 73 8.99 2.49 -3.51
N ARG A 74 9.12 1.21 -3.82
CA ARG A 74 8.54 0.57 -5.00
C ARG A 74 7.48 -0.45 -4.59
N VAL A 75 6.39 -0.53 -5.34
CA VAL A 75 5.40 -1.61 -5.21
C VAL A 75 5.83 -2.75 -6.11
N LEU A 76 6.12 -3.92 -5.53
CA LEU A 76 6.49 -5.13 -6.28
C LEU A 76 5.27 -5.79 -6.92
N GLY A 77 4.11 -5.68 -6.27
CA GLY A 77 2.87 -6.26 -6.73
C GLY A 77 1.82 -6.31 -5.66
N ILE A 78 0.67 -6.91 -6.01
CA ILE A 78 -0.44 -7.14 -5.09
C ILE A 78 -0.58 -8.65 -4.95
N VAL A 79 -0.56 -9.15 -3.72
CA VAL A 79 -0.71 -10.57 -3.40
C VAL A 79 -2.06 -10.83 -2.73
N GLU A 80 -2.65 -12.00 -3.00
CA GLU A 80 -3.87 -12.45 -2.34
C GLU A 80 -3.51 -13.20 -1.05
N SER A 81 -4.32 -12.99 -0.02
CA SER A 81 -4.19 -13.69 1.26
C SER A 81 -4.40 -15.19 1.10
N ALA A 82 -3.49 -15.98 1.65
CA ALA A 82 -3.60 -17.43 1.70
C ALA A 82 -4.58 -17.93 2.78
N ALA A 83 -5.11 -17.04 3.63
CA ALA A 83 -6.05 -17.42 4.66
C ALA A 83 -7.32 -18.03 4.04
N PRO A 84 -7.89 -19.08 4.63
CA PRO A 84 -9.08 -19.72 4.11
C PRO A 84 -10.29 -18.79 4.23
N PRO A 85 -11.24 -18.85 3.27
CA PRO A 85 -12.52 -18.13 3.36
C PRO A 85 -13.35 -18.64 4.56
N LEU A 86 -14.22 -17.78 5.07
CA LEU A 86 -15.15 -18.16 6.12
C LEU A 86 -16.26 -19.05 5.55
N LYS A 87 -16.38 -20.28 6.08
CA LYS A 87 -17.44 -21.23 5.71
C LYS A 87 -18.60 -21.10 6.69
N THR A 88 -19.81 -20.84 6.19
CA THR A 88 -21.03 -20.69 7.01
C THR A 88 -22.13 -21.57 6.44
N TYR A 89 -22.86 -22.28 7.32
CA TYR A 89 -24.00 -23.12 6.92
C TYR A 89 -25.25 -22.27 6.77
N GLN A 90 -25.74 -22.11 5.54
CA GLN A 90 -26.93 -21.32 5.19
C GLN A 90 -27.70 -22.03 4.05
N PRO A 91 -28.44 -23.12 4.32
CA PRO A 91 -29.10 -23.90 3.27
C PRO A 91 -30.23 -23.16 2.55
N SER A 92 -30.76 -22.08 3.15
CA SER A 92 -31.78 -21.23 2.52
C SER A 92 -31.19 -20.13 1.61
N ASN A 93 -29.89 -20.00 1.56
CA ASN A 93 -29.23 -19.01 0.70
C ASN A 93 -29.19 -19.52 -0.75
N PRO A 94 -29.65 -18.74 -1.74
CA PRO A 94 -29.64 -19.15 -3.15
C PRO A 94 -28.23 -19.38 -3.71
N LEU A 95 -27.21 -18.89 -3.03
CA LEU A 95 -25.79 -19.06 -3.38
C LEU A 95 -25.14 -20.26 -2.64
N ALA A 96 -25.91 -21.00 -1.84
CA ALA A 96 -25.35 -22.15 -1.11
C ALA A 96 -24.89 -23.26 -2.09
N ASP A 97 -23.84 -23.97 -1.70
CA ASP A 97 -23.38 -25.15 -2.38
C ASP A 97 -24.39 -26.32 -2.19
N LYS A 98 -24.08 -27.49 -2.78
CA LYS A 98 -24.94 -28.67 -2.70
C LYS A 98 -25.12 -29.21 -1.27
N ASP A 99 -24.19 -28.86 -0.38
CA ASP A 99 -24.15 -29.25 1.02
C ASP A 99 -24.75 -28.17 1.95
N GLY A 100 -25.27 -27.08 1.38
CA GLY A 100 -25.89 -25.97 2.11
C GLY A 100 -24.90 -24.98 2.73
N TYR A 101 -23.67 -24.93 2.27
CA TYR A 101 -22.65 -23.99 2.76
C TYR A 101 -22.44 -22.82 1.80
N VAL A 102 -22.12 -21.68 2.39
CA VAL A 102 -21.71 -20.45 1.71
C VAL A 102 -20.33 -20.07 2.19
N TYR A 103 -19.50 -19.59 1.28
CA TYR A 103 -18.15 -19.13 1.57
C TYR A 103 -18.13 -17.60 1.51
N ALA A 104 -17.74 -16.96 2.61
CA ALA A 104 -17.57 -15.53 2.71
C ALA A 104 -16.11 -15.14 2.53
N SER A 105 -15.88 -13.87 2.13
CA SER A 105 -14.54 -13.30 2.05
C SER A 105 -13.77 -13.44 3.37
N ASN A 106 -12.44 -13.57 3.26
CA ASN A 106 -11.52 -13.57 4.42
C ASN A 106 -11.08 -12.17 4.82
N VAL A 107 -11.76 -11.13 4.34
CA VAL A 107 -11.48 -9.72 4.65
C VAL A 107 -11.99 -9.37 6.03
N ASN A 108 -11.15 -8.76 6.87
CA ASN A 108 -11.56 -8.15 8.14
C ASN A 108 -11.82 -6.65 7.92
N SER A 109 -13.09 -6.24 7.92
CA SER A 109 -13.50 -4.85 7.66
C SER A 109 -12.89 -3.84 8.64
N ILE A 110 -12.72 -4.22 9.92
CA ILE A 110 -12.15 -3.33 10.95
C ILE A 110 -10.66 -3.08 10.67
N GLU A 111 -9.94 -4.14 10.31
CA GLU A 111 -8.53 -4.05 9.94
C GLU A 111 -8.34 -3.22 8.68
N GLU A 112 -9.18 -3.42 7.66
CA GLU A 112 -9.11 -2.65 6.41
C GLU A 112 -9.42 -1.17 6.62
N VAL A 113 -10.40 -0.81 7.46
CA VAL A 113 -10.67 0.59 7.82
C VAL A 113 -9.47 1.21 8.53
N THR A 114 -8.84 0.48 9.45
CA THR A 114 -7.62 0.94 10.15
C THR A 114 -6.46 1.14 9.17
N ASN A 115 -6.28 0.21 8.24
CA ASN A 115 -5.29 0.31 7.16
C ASN A 115 -5.54 1.52 6.26
N MET A 116 -6.81 1.78 5.91
CA MET A 116 -7.20 2.95 5.10
C MET A 116 -6.87 4.26 5.82
N ILE A 117 -7.20 4.39 7.11
CA ILE A 117 -6.88 5.58 7.90
C ILE A 117 -5.37 5.79 7.99
N SER A 118 -4.61 4.73 8.23
CA SER A 118 -3.14 4.78 8.29
C SER A 118 -2.54 5.23 6.95
N ALA A 119 -3.01 4.66 5.84
CA ALA A 119 -2.55 5.01 4.50
C ALA A 119 -2.89 6.47 4.14
N ASN A 120 -4.10 6.94 4.48
CA ASN A 120 -4.49 8.34 4.29
C ASN A 120 -3.60 9.31 5.08
N ARG A 121 -3.30 9.00 6.33
CA ARG A 121 -2.40 9.85 7.15
C ARG A 121 -1.00 9.88 6.56
N SER A 122 -0.48 8.73 6.15
CA SER A 122 0.86 8.65 5.51
C SER A 122 0.89 9.43 4.20
N PHE A 123 -0.16 9.34 3.38
CA PHE A 123 -0.29 10.12 2.16
C PHE A 123 -0.30 11.62 2.45
N ALA A 124 -1.12 12.08 3.39
CA ALA A 124 -1.21 13.48 3.78
C ALA A 124 0.14 14.03 4.31
N ASN A 125 0.86 13.26 5.12
CA ASN A 125 2.18 13.64 5.61
C ASN A 125 3.20 13.80 4.46
N ASN A 126 3.16 12.95 3.44
CA ASN A 126 4.03 13.07 2.28
C ASN A 126 3.69 14.31 1.42
N VAL A 127 2.40 14.64 1.29
CA VAL A 127 1.96 15.88 0.62
C VAL A 127 2.49 17.10 1.37
N GLU A 128 2.41 17.13 2.70
CA GLU A 128 2.93 18.22 3.52
C GLU A 128 4.45 18.36 3.40
N ALA A 129 5.17 17.23 3.39
CA ALA A 129 6.61 17.23 3.16
C ALA A 129 6.98 17.86 1.82
N ILE A 130 6.28 17.50 0.74
CA ILE A 130 6.49 18.08 -0.60
C ILE A 130 6.21 19.59 -0.59
N ASN A 131 5.11 20.04 0.04
CA ASN A 131 4.79 21.45 0.13
C ASN A 131 5.87 22.23 0.89
N THR A 132 6.35 21.68 2.01
CA THR A 132 7.43 22.29 2.80
C THR A 132 8.71 22.45 1.97
N VAL A 133 9.12 21.41 1.25
CA VAL A 133 10.31 21.47 0.40
C VAL A 133 10.15 22.48 -0.75
N ARG A 134 8.97 22.52 -1.36
CA ARG A 134 8.64 23.51 -2.39
C ARG A 134 8.77 24.93 -1.86
N ASP A 135 8.23 25.22 -0.68
CA ASP A 135 8.26 26.54 -0.08
C ASP A 135 9.69 26.95 0.32
N LEU A 136 10.50 25.99 0.79
CA LEU A 136 11.92 26.22 1.04
C LEU A 136 12.66 26.58 -0.24
N LEU A 137 12.42 25.84 -1.34
CA LEU A 137 13.03 26.14 -2.65
C LEU A 137 12.68 27.54 -3.14
N LEU A 138 11.40 27.95 -3.03
CA LEU A 138 10.95 29.28 -3.42
C LEU A 138 11.63 30.37 -2.57
N LYS A 139 11.82 30.15 -1.26
CA LYS A 139 12.56 31.07 -0.41
C LYS A 139 14.03 31.18 -0.79
N VAL A 140 14.68 30.06 -1.10
CA VAL A 140 16.09 30.07 -1.54
C VAL A 140 16.24 30.86 -2.84
N ILE A 141 15.34 30.66 -3.80
CA ILE A 141 15.35 31.39 -5.09
C ILE A 141 15.13 32.88 -4.84
N SER A 142 14.20 33.27 -3.95
CA SER A 142 13.90 34.67 -3.65
C SER A 142 15.02 35.38 -2.87
N MET A 143 15.88 34.67 -2.16
CA MET A 143 17.03 35.23 -1.46
C MET A 143 18.26 35.40 -2.36
N GLY A 144 18.26 34.76 -3.55
CA GLY A 144 19.34 34.86 -4.53
C GLY A 144 19.17 36.03 -5.54
N HIS A 145 18.12 36.82 -5.37
CA HIS A 145 17.87 38.07 -6.07
C HIS A 145 17.91 39.23 -5.09
#